data_542ab5597e1815ac9587c8cc771054cb
#
_entry.id   542ab5597e1815ac9587c8cc771054cb
#
_cell.length_a   1.000
_cell.length_b   1.000
_cell.length_c   1.000
_cell.angle_alpha   90.00
_cell.angle_beta   90.00
_cell.angle_gamma   90.00
#
_symmetry.space_group_name_H-M   'P 1'
#
loop_
_entity.id
_entity.type
_entity.pdbx_description
1 polymer ?
#
loop_
_entity_poly.entity_id
_entity_poly.type
_entity_poly.pdbx_seq_one_letter_code
_entity_poly.pdbx_strand_id
1 'polypeptide(L)'
;MGIQNKDGALYFATGIDNSGLYSGRQEAMGIIKAMAGEITAFDVFGGIGISAGIAFTQAAKEAYNFEKQFQQSMKEVATLSSGIKGSLTDFMNSVIDMTREVPVGAVESAKALYQIVSAGHDGADAMNILKVSAKAAIGGVTETATSADAITTILNAYKKGASEAESVSDMLFTTAKLGKTTMGELGKSIAQAAPIASSFGCWNTLFGY
;
A
#
# COMPACT_ATOMS: atom_id res chain seq x y z
N MET A 1 -1.34 -39.53 36.35
CA MET A 1 -0.29 -39.43 35.32
C MET A 1 0.00 -40.84 34.85
N GLY A 2 -0.63 -41.27 33.76
CA GLY A 2 -0.50 -42.64 33.23
C GLY A 2 0.39 -42.66 32.02
N ILE A 3 1.54 -43.35 32.15
CA ILE A 3 2.41 -43.65 31.04
C ILE A 3 1.91 -44.94 30.42
N GLN A 4 1.33 -44.86 29.21
CA GLN A 4 1.05 -46.07 28.45
C GLN A 4 2.20 -46.34 27.50
N ASN A 5 2.91 -47.43 27.77
CA ASN A 5 3.96 -48.00 26.91
C ASN A 5 3.29 -48.93 25.90
N LYS A 6 3.26 -48.57 24.62
CA LYS A 6 2.98 -49.46 23.51
C LYS A 6 4.12 -49.30 22.50
N ASP A 7 4.76 -50.40 22.25
CA ASP A 7 5.78 -50.58 21.19
C ASP A 7 7.05 -49.74 21.32
N GLY A 8 7.56 -49.52 22.54
CA GLY A 8 8.89 -48.93 22.76
C GLY A 8 9.02 -47.45 22.45
N ALA A 9 7.95 -46.75 22.17
CA ALA A 9 7.91 -45.30 21.96
C ALA A 9 7.53 -44.57 23.25
N LEU A 10 8.29 -43.57 23.66
CA LEU A 10 7.97 -42.67 24.77
C LEU A 10 7.03 -41.59 24.24
N TYR A 11 5.78 -41.62 24.70
CA TYR A 11 4.82 -40.55 24.44
C TYR A 11 4.78 -39.56 25.60
N PHE A 12 5.20 -38.35 25.36
CA PHE A 12 5.00 -37.23 26.28
C PHE A 12 3.63 -36.59 25.99
N ALA A 13 2.70 -36.71 26.93
CA ALA A 13 1.49 -35.91 26.86
C ALA A 13 1.84 -34.45 27.23
N THR A 14 2.21 -33.64 26.26
CA THR A 14 2.31 -32.20 26.44
C THR A 14 0.88 -31.65 26.38
N GLY A 15 0.40 -31.11 27.50
CA GLY A 15 -0.87 -30.40 27.57
C GLY A 15 -0.77 -29.05 26.83
N ILE A 16 -0.61 -29.10 25.53
CA ILE A 16 -0.69 -27.89 24.70
C ILE A 16 -2.17 -27.55 24.54
N ASP A 17 -2.57 -26.41 25.06
CA ASP A 17 -3.91 -25.89 24.80
C ASP A 17 -4.00 -25.44 23.33
N ASN A 18 -4.61 -26.30 22.51
CA ASN A 18 -4.84 -26.06 21.09
C ASN A 18 -6.17 -25.35 20.81
N SER A 19 -6.88 -24.86 21.83
CA SER A 19 -8.19 -24.22 21.67
C SER A 19 -8.11 -23.00 20.75
N GLY A 20 -7.03 -22.19 20.84
CA GLY A 20 -6.77 -21.07 19.94
C GLY A 20 -6.51 -21.49 18.49
N LEU A 21 -5.92 -22.67 18.29
CA LEU A 21 -5.66 -23.19 16.94
C LEU A 21 -6.95 -23.71 16.28
N TYR A 22 -7.85 -24.31 17.08
CA TYR A 22 -9.14 -24.78 16.59
C TYR A 22 -10.11 -23.63 16.31
N SER A 23 -10.12 -22.56 17.13
CA SER A 23 -10.93 -21.37 16.86
C SER A 23 -10.43 -20.60 15.63
N GLY A 24 -9.12 -20.37 15.50
CA GLY A 24 -8.54 -19.75 14.30
C GLY A 24 -8.78 -20.56 13.02
N ARG A 25 -8.79 -21.90 13.13
CA ARG A 25 -9.17 -22.77 12.00
C ARG A 25 -10.65 -22.62 11.63
N GLN A 26 -11.55 -22.49 12.60
CA GLN A 26 -12.98 -22.29 12.34
C GLN A 26 -13.26 -20.91 11.72
N GLU A 27 -12.59 -19.88 12.19
CA GLU A 27 -12.68 -18.53 11.59
C GLU A 27 -12.13 -18.51 10.17
N ALA A 28 -10.97 -19.11 9.94
CA ALA A 28 -10.40 -19.26 8.60
C ALA A 28 -11.32 -20.06 7.66
N MET A 29 -11.92 -21.15 8.14
CA MET A 29 -12.90 -21.91 7.37
C MET A 29 -14.21 -21.14 7.13
N GLY A 30 -14.60 -20.25 8.05
CA GLY A 30 -15.75 -19.35 7.87
C GLY A 30 -15.51 -18.34 6.77
N ILE A 31 -14.33 -17.73 6.75
CA ILE A 31 -13.89 -16.80 5.70
C ILE A 31 -13.79 -17.51 4.34
N ILE A 32 -13.20 -18.70 4.32
CA ILE A 32 -13.12 -19.56 3.13
C ILE A 32 -14.51 -19.90 2.58
N LYS A 33 -15.46 -20.22 3.47
CA LYS A 33 -16.82 -20.56 3.08
C LYS A 33 -17.61 -19.35 2.57
N ALA A 34 -17.35 -18.17 3.11
CA ALA A 34 -17.93 -16.91 2.63
C ALA A 34 -17.35 -16.49 1.27
N MET A 35 -16.06 -16.71 1.02
CA MET A 35 -15.42 -16.47 -0.27
C MET A 35 -15.76 -17.54 -1.32
N ALA A 36 -16.05 -18.78 -0.90
CA ALA A 36 -16.45 -19.89 -1.76
C ALA A 36 -17.97 -19.92 -2.05
N GLY A 37 -18.73 -18.95 -1.57
CA GLY A 37 -20.19 -18.89 -1.74
C GLY A 37 -20.70 -18.80 -3.19
N GLU A 38 -19.83 -18.65 -4.16
CA GLU A 38 -20.13 -18.71 -5.60
C GLU A 38 -19.55 -19.94 -6.32
N ILE A 39 -18.69 -20.71 -5.65
CA ILE A 39 -18.17 -21.97 -6.20
C ILE A 39 -18.96 -23.12 -5.58
N THR A 40 -19.90 -23.68 -6.33
CA THR A 40 -20.72 -24.79 -5.83
C THR A 40 -19.82 -25.98 -5.50
N ALA A 41 -20.09 -26.64 -4.36
CA ALA A 41 -19.33 -27.77 -3.84
C ALA A 41 -19.20 -28.92 -4.86
N PHE A 42 -20.00 -28.91 -5.93
CA PHE A 42 -19.98 -29.88 -7.02
C PHE A 42 -18.77 -29.74 -7.94
N ASP A 43 -18.28 -28.53 -8.17
CA ASP A 43 -17.10 -28.28 -9.03
C ASP A 43 -15.78 -28.65 -8.33
N VAL A 44 -15.76 -28.67 -7.00
CA VAL A 44 -14.57 -29.02 -6.20
C VAL A 44 -14.38 -30.54 -6.10
N PHE A 45 -15.46 -31.32 -6.14
CA PHE A 45 -15.42 -32.81 -6.02
C PHE A 45 -15.36 -33.55 -7.37
N GLY A 46 -15.65 -32.90 -8.47
CA GLY A 46 -15.82 -33.50 -9.79
C GLY A 46 -14.58 -33.55 -10.67
N GLY A 47 -13.36 -33.71 -10.12
CA GLY A 47 -12.15 -34.00 -10.93
C GLY A 47 -11.06 -32.93 -10.99
N ILE A 48 -11.24 -31.78 -10.32
CA ILE A 48 -10.24 -30.71 -10.24
C ILE A 48 -9.57 -30.65 -8.83
N GLY A 49 -9.83 -31.63 -8.00
CA GLY A 49 -9.58 -31.61 -6.56
C GLY A 49 -8.13 -31.36 -6.10
N ILE A 50 -7.12 -31.64 -6.92
CA ILE A 50 -5.72 -31.45 -6.52
C ILE A 50 -5.19 -30.09 -6.97
N SER A 51 -5.52 -29.67 -8.18
CA SER A 51 -5.10 -28.38 -8.72
C SER A 51 -5.79 -27.18 -8.03
N ALA A 52 -7.08 -27.32 -7.68
CA ALA A 52 -7.82 -26.31 -6.93
C ALA A 52 -7.29 -26.15 -5.49
N GLY A 53 -6.93 -27.25 -4.83
CA GLY A 53 -6.32 -27.21 -3.49
C GLY A 53 -4.95 -26.50 -3.47
N ILE A 54 -4.13 -26.72 -4.50
CA ILE A 54 -2.82 -26.06 -4.64
C ILE A 54 -3.02 -24.56 -4.95
N ALA A 55 -3.90 -24.22 -5.88
CA ALA A 55 -4.21 -22.82 -6.23
C ALA A 55 -4.78 -22.07 -5.03
N PHE A 56 -5.63 -22.70 -4.24
CA PHE A 56 -6.20 -22.11 -3.03
C PHE A 56 -5.14 -21.86 -1.93
N THR A 57 -4.24 -22.82 -1.68
CA THR A 57 -3.17 -22.65 -0.70
C THR A 57 -2.17 -21.58 -1.15
N GLN A 58 -1.96 -21.45 -2.44
CA GLN A 58 -1.11 -20.39 -2.99
C GLN A 58 -1.76 -19.00 -2.86
N ALA A 59 -3.04 -18.88 -3.19
CA ALA A 59 -3.80 -17.64 -3.03
C ALA A 59 -3.87 -17.20 -1.54
N ALA A 60 -4.10 -18.13 -0.62
CA ALA A 60 -4.09 -17.86 0.81
C ALA A 60 -2.71 -17.39 1.31
N LYS A 61 -1.64 -17.99 0.80
CA LYS A 61 -0.26 -17.58 1.13
C LYS A 61 0.07 -16.19 0.57
N GLU A 62 -0.36 -15.89 -0.64
CA GLU A 62 -0.20 -14.57 -1.25
C GLU A 62 -0.98 -13.51 -0.50
N ALA A 63 -2.23 -13.78 -0.12
CA ALA A 63 -3.05 -12.89 0.69
C ALA A 63 -2.42 -12.61 2.07
N TYR A 64 -1.89 -13.65 2.73
CA TYR A 64 -1.18 -13.51 4.00
C TYR A 64 0.11 -12.67 3.86
N ASN A 65 0.90 -12.91 2.80
CA ASN A 65 2.11 -12.14 2.53
C ASN A 65 1.78 -10.68 2.21
N PHE A 66 0.72 -10.42 1.45
CA PHE A 66 0.22 -9.09 1.16
C PHE A 66 -0.17 -8.36 2.44
N GLU A 67 -1.00 -8.97 3.28
CA GLU A 67 -1.43 -8.40 4.56
C GLU A 67 -0.23 -8.04 5.43
N LYS A 68 0.73 -8.97 5.57
CA LYS A 68 1.95 -8.74 6.34
C LYS A 68 2.77 -7.57 5.81
N GLN A 69 2.98 -7.50 4.49
CA GLN A 69 3.73 -6.41 3.87
C GLN A 69 3.02 -5.07 4.02
N PHE A 70 1.71 -5.04 3.80
CA PHE A 70 0.92 -3.83 3.95
C PHE A 70 0.94 -3.31 5.38
N GLN A 71 0.68 -4.18 6.36
CA GLN A 71 0.75 -3.81 7.79
C GLN A 71 2.14 -3.32 8.18
N GLN A 72 3.20 -3.95 7.70
CA GLN A 72 4.57 -3.53 7.97
C GLN A 72 4.82 -2.12 7.40
N SER A 73 4.50 -1.88 6.14
CA SER A 73 4.67 -0.57 5.51
C SER A 73 3.87 0.52 6.22
N MET A 74 2.63 0.24 6.65
CA MET A 74 1.81 1.19 7.39
C MET A 74 2.35 1.46 8.81
N LYS A 75 2.94 0.46 9.48
CA LYS A 75 3.65 0.67 10.75
C LYS A 75 4.87 1.57 10.58
N GLU A 76 5.61 1.42 9.49
CA GLU A 76 6.73 2.32 9.15
C GLU A 76 6.24 3.76 8.98
N VAL A 77 5.13 3.98 8.27
CA VAL A 77 4.48 5.31 8.16
C VAL A 77 4.13 5.85 9.55
N ALA A 78 3.53 5.03 10.41
CA ALA A 78 3.14 5.43 11.77
C ALA A 78 4.32 5.80 12.68
N THR A 79 5.55 5.41 12.35
CA THR A 79 6.73 5.86 13.10
C THR A 79 7.06 7.32 12.87
N LEU A 80 6.65 7.88 11.73
CA LEU A 80 6.96 9.25 11.32
C LEU A 80 5.92 10.25 11.81
N SER A 81 4.70 9.82 12.14
CA SER A 81 3.60 10.68 12.51
C SER A 81 2.87 10.18 13.75
N SER A 82 2.71 11.06 14.73
CA SER A 82 1.89 10.79 15.91
C SER A 82 0.38 10.80 15.60
N GLY A 83 -0.05 11.57 14.61
CA GLY A 83 -1.43 11.63 14.15
C GLY A 83 -1.88 10.30 13.53
N ILE A 84 -1.07 9.72 12.65
CA ILE A 84 -1.33 8.41 12.03
C ILE A 84 -1.24 7.29 13.08
N LYS A 85 -0.30 7.36 14.01
CA LYS A 85 -0.11 6.34 15.04
C LYS A 85 -1.36 6.14 15.92
N GLY A 86 -2.08 7.21 16.23
CA GLY A 86 -3.30 7.16 17.05
C GLY A 86 -4.50 6.51 16.36
N SER A 87 -4.54 6.51 15.02
CA SER A 87 -5.63 5.99 14.19
C SER A 87 -5.13 5.14 13.02
N LEU A 88 -4.11 4.32 13.26
CA LEU A 88 -3.45 3.53 12.20
C LEU A 88 -4.44 2.66 11.42
N THR A 89 -5.41 2.03 12.09
CA THR A 89 -6.43 1.21 11.45
C THR A 89 -7.29 2.02 10.48
N ASP A 90 -7.69 3.22 10.87
CA ASP A 90 -8.51 4.09 10.02
C ASP A 90 -7.72 4.56 8.80
N PHE A 91 -6.43 4.86 9.00
CA PHE A 91 -5.53 5.17 7.89
C PHE A 91 -5.33 3.99 6.93
N MET A 92 -5.14 2.79 7.46
CA MET A 92 -5.04 1.57 6.65
C MET A 92 -6.30 1.36 5.81
N ASN A 93 -7.49 1.52 6.41
CA ASN A 93 -8.76 1.44 5.71
C ASN A 93 -8.88 2.52 4.62
N SER A 94 -8.49 3.76 4.93
CA SER A 94 -8.50 4.86 3.96
C SER A 94 -7.58 4.59 2.75
N VAL A 95 -6.41 4.01 2.97
CA VAL A 95 -5.50 3.60 1.88
C VAL A 95 -6.15 2.50 1.03
N ILE A 96 -6.76 1.49 1.66
CA ILE A 96 -7.45 0.40 0.95
C ILE A 96 -8.64 0.96 0.14
N ASP A 97 -9.44 1.85 0.72
CA ASP A 97 -10.57 2.46 0.02
C ASP A 97 -10.10 3.30 -1.17
N MET A 98 -9.02 4.05 -1.03
CA MET A 98 -8.40 4.78 -2.14
C MET A 98 -7.99 3.84 -3.29
N THR A 99 -7.45 2.65 -2.99
CA THR A 99 -7.05 1.68 -4.03
C THR A 99 -8.23 1.07 -4.80
N ARG A 100 -9.44 1.17 -4.26
CA ARG A 100 -10.67 0.80 -5.00
C ARG A 100 -11.09 1.87 -6.01
N GLU A 101 -10.78 3.13 -5.72
CA GLU A 101 -11.07 4.25 -6.63
C GLU A 101 -9.98 4.43 -7.69
N VAL A 102 -8.72 4.24 -7.27
CA VAL A 102 -7.54 4.40 -8.13
C VAL A 102 -6.81 3.07 -8.18
N PRO A 103 -6.66 2.42 -9.35
CA PRO A 103 -6.13 1.06 -9.47
C PRO A 103 -4.60 1.00 -9.26
N VAL A 104 -4.16 1.22 -8.02
CA VAL A 104 -2.78 1.11 -7.54
C VAL A 104 -2.69 0.08 -6.42
N GLY A 105 -1.52 -0.52 -6.21
CA GLY A 105 -1.32 -1.49 -5.14
C GLY A 105 -1.34 -0.84 -3.74
N ALA A 106 -1.99 -1.47 -2.75
CA ALA A 106 -2.04 -0.91 -1.40
C ALA A 106 -0.65 -0.86 -0.73
N VAL A 107 0.22 -1.84 -0.97
CA VAL A 107 1.61 -1.84 -0.48
C VAL A 107 2.41 -0.71 -1.14
N GLU A 108 2.23 -0.50 -2.44
CA GLU A 108 2.83 0.61 -3.18
C GLU A 108 2.35 1.96 -2.63
N SER A 109 1.04 2.09 -2.39
CA SER A 109 0.44 3.28 -1.79
C SER A 109 0.99 3.56 -0.38
N ALA A 110 1.18 2.53 0.44
CA ALA A 110 1.79 2.69 1.77
C ALA A 110 3.25 3.18 1.69
N LYS A 111 4.03 2.69 0.73
CA LYS A 111 5.39 3.20 0.47
C LYS A 111 5.40 4.66 0.01
N ALA A 112 4.47 5.03 -0.87
CA ALA A 112 4.31 6.41 -1.29
C ALA A 112 3.88 7.32 -0.12
N LEU A 113 2.97 6.84 0.74
CA LEU A 113 2.55 7.55 1.94
C LEU A 113 3.73 7.79 2.90
N TYR A 114 4.64 6.82 3.04
CA TYR A 114 5.87 7.01 3.81
C TYR A 114 6.69 8.20 3.31
N GLN A 115 6.86 8.34 1.99
CA GLN A 115 7.58 9.47 1.39
C GLN A 115 6.86 10.79 1.67
N ILE A 116 5.54 10.83 1.54
CA ILE A 116 4.72 12.03 1.77
C ILE A 116 4.83 12.49 3.23
N VAL A 117 4.72 11.56 4.17
CA VAL A 117 4.84 11.87 5.61
C VAL A 117 6.27 12.27 5.96
N SER A 118 7.28 11.63 5.38
CA SER A 118 8.69 12.03 5.52
C SER A 118 8.96 13.43 4.99
N ALA A 119 8.21 13.87 3.98
CA ALA A 119 8.29 15.23 3.44
C ALA A 119 7.56 16.28 4.31
N GLY A 120 6.94 15.85 5.43
CA GLY A 120 6.31 16.75 6.42
C GLY A 120 4.80 16.94 6.22
N HIS A 121 4.16 16.18 5.33
CA HIS A 121 2.70 16.21 5.17
C HIS A 121 2.06 15.06 5.95
N ASP A 122 1.01 15.35 6.73
CA ASP A 122 0.41 14.39 7.65
C ASP A 122 -1.13 14.39 7.56
N GLY A 123 -1.77 13.39 8.12
CA GLY A 123 -3.22 13.31 8.25
C GLY A 123 -3.95 13.35 6.89
N ALA A 124 -4.98 14.19 6.82
CA ALA A 124 -5.81 14.37 5.63
C ALA A 124 -5.01 14.93 4.44
N ASP A 125 -4.02 15.78 4.71
CA ASP A 125 -3.14 16.36 3.69
C ASP A 125 -2.30 15.27 3.02
N ALA A 126 -1.76 14.34 3.79
CA ALA A 126 -0.99 13.21 3.25
C ALA A 126 -1.87 12.30 2.37
N MET A 127 -3.12 12.04 2.77
CA MET A 127 -4.05 11.25 1.98
C MET A 127 -4.46 11.95 0.68
N ASN A 128 -4.64 13.26 0.70
CA ASN A 128 -4.91 14.04 -0.50
C ASN A 128 -3.74 13.97 -1.50
N ILE A 129 -2.52 14.22 -1.03
CA ILE A 129 -1.32 14.11 -1.86
C ILE A 129 -1.15 12.67 -2.39
N LEU A 130 -1.41 11.65 -1.57
CA LEU A 130 -1.33 10.25 -1.99
C LEU A 130 -2.29 9.96 -3.14
N LYS A 131 -3.55 10.39 -3.02
CA LYS A 131 -4.56 10.19 -4.07
C LYS A 131 -4.17 10.85 -5.39
N VAL A 132 -3.67 12.09 -5.33
CA VAL A 132 -3.16 12.81 -6.50
C VAL A 132 -1.95 12.12 -7.09
N SER A 133 -1.00 11.70 -6.27
CA SER A 133 0.21 10.99 -6.69
C SER A 133 -0.08 9.65 -7.35
N ALA A 134 -1.08 8.90 -6.84
CA ALA A 134 -1.53 7.65 -7.43
C ALA A 134 -2.14 7.85 -8.84
N LYS A 135 -2.98 8.88 -9.00
CA LYS A 135 -3.52 9.25 -10.32
C LYS A 135 -2.41 9.68 -11.28
N ALA A 136 -1.47 10.48 -10.78
CA ALA A 136 -0.32 10.94 -11.55
C ALA A 136 0.59 9.77 -11.98
N ALA A 137 0.79 8.80 -11.12
CA ALA A 137 1.57 7.60 -11.41
C ALA A 137 0.98 6.78 -12.57
N ILE A 138 -0.34 6.57 -12.55
CA ILE A 138 -1.04 5.85 -13.63
C ILE A 138 -0.94 6.62 -14.94
N GLY A 139 -1.28 7.92 -14.92
CA GLY A 139 -1.24 8.74 -16.13
C GLY A 139 0.16 8.96 -16.68
N GLY A 140 1.17 9.01 -15.82
CA GLY A 140 2.58 9.20 -16.16
C GLY A 140 3.38 7.91 -16.36
N VAL A 141 2.74 6.74 -16.22
CA VAL A 141 3.38 5.42 -16.31
C VAL A 141 4.64 5.35 -15.43
N THR A 142 4.49 5.69 -14.17
CA THR A 142 5.57 5.71 -13.17
C THR A 142 5.08 5.14 -11.84
N GLU A 143 5.98 4.96 -10.88
CA GLU A 143 5.62 4.51 -9.53
C GLU A 143 4.95 5.63 -8.73
N THR A 144 3.99 5.27 -7.86
CA THR A 144 3.28 6.21 -6.98
C THR A 144 4.25 6.97 -6.07
N ALA A 145 5.29 6.30 -5.56
CA ALA A 145 6.32 6.92 -4.73
C ALA A 145 7.12 7.99 -5.49
N THR A 146 7.44 7.76 -6.78
CA THR A 146 8.15 8.73 -7.62
C THR A 146 7.30 9.97 -7.89
N SER A 147 5.99 9.79 -8.16
CA SER A 147 5.05 10.90 -8.32
C SER A 147 4.88 11.68 -7.02
N ALA A 148 4.80 10.98 -5.88
CA ALA A 148 4.69 11.59 -4.56
C ALA A 148 5.92 12.44 -4.23
N ASP A 149 7.11 11.93 -4.49
CA ASP A 149 8.37 12.67 -4.27
C ASP A 149 8.45 13.94 -5.12
N ALA A 150 8.08 13.87 -6.41
CA ALA A 150 8.06 15.03 -7.29
C ALA A 150 7.06 16.10 -6.81
N ILE A 151 5.84 15.69 -6.46
CA ILE A 151 4.79 16.61 -6.00
C ILE A 151 5.17 17.25 -4.67
N THR A 152 5.59 16.47 -3.67
CA THR A 152 5.96 16.99 -2.35
C THR A 152 7.19 17.88 -2.40
N THR A 153 8.16 17.56 -3.26
CA THR A 153 9.33 18.42 -3.48
C THR A 153 8.92 19.81 -3.97
N ILE A 154 8.00 19.89 -4.92
CA ILE A 154 7.50 21.18 -5.42
C ILE A 154 6.69 21.91 -4.34
N LEU A 155 5.76 21.21 -3.68
CA LEU A 155 4.96 21.80 -2.60
C LEU A 155 5.88 22.42 -1.54
N ASN A 156 6.89 21.69 -1.10
CA ASN A 156 7.83 22.16 -0.07
C ASN A 156 8.73 23.28 -0.56
N ALA A 157 9.30 23.15 -1.78
CA ALA A 157 10.20 24.17 -2.34
C ALA A 157 9.51 25.52 -2.47
N TYR A 158 8.24 25.52 -2.87
CA TYR A 158 7.47 26.75 -3.07
C TYR A 158 6.51 27.08 -1.92
N LYS A 159 6.62 26.36 -0.78
CA LYS A 159 5.78 26.56 0.42
C LYS A 159 4.28 26.51 0.13
N LYS A 160 3.88 25.57 -0.73
CA LYS A 160 2.49 25.36 -1.10
C LYS A 160 1.84 24.32 -0.21
N GLY A 161 0.54 24.45 0.01
CA GLY A 161 -0.25 23.49 0.77
C GLY A 161 -0.63 22.24 -0.02
N ALA A 162 -1.06 21.19 0.68
CA ALA A 162 -1.54 19.94 0.08
C ALA A 162 -2.71 20.13 -0.89
N SER A 163 -3.52 21.17 -0.71
CA SER A 163 -4.63 21.52 -1.62
C SER A 163 -4.17 21.89 -3.03
N GLU A 164 -2.90 22.26 -3.20
CA GLU A 164 -2.33 22.58 -4.51
C GLU A 164 -1.69 21.38 -5.22
N ALA A 165 -1.73 20.18 -4.61
CA ALA A 165 -1.13 18.97 -5.17
C ALA A 165 -1.64 18.63 -6.57
N GLU A 166 -2.95 18.81 -6.82
CA GLU A 166 -3.56 18.54 -8.14
C GLU A 166 -3.03 19.52 -9.20
N SER A 167 -2.98 20.81 -8.87
CA SER A 167 -2.41 21.84 -9.76
C SER A 167 -0.94 21.56 -10.08
N VAL A 168 -0.15 21.16 -9.07
CA VAL A 168 1.26 20.76 -9.24
C VAL A 168 1.37 19.55 -10.16
N SER A 169 0.51 18.54 -9.97
CA SER A 169 0.45 17.37 -10.83
C SER A 169 0.17 17.72 -12.29
N ASP A 170 -0.81 18.58 -12.55
CA ASP A 170 -1.17 19.04 -13.89
C ASP A 170 -0.03 19.81 -14.57
N MET A 171 0.68 20.64 -13.81
CA MET A 171 1.86 21.33 -14.32
C MET A 171 2.98 20.35 -14.67
N LEU A 172 3.21 19.32 -13.86
CA LEU A 172 4.19 18.27 -14.15
C LEU A 172 3.84 17.52 -15.44
N PHE A 173 2.56 17.13 -15.63
CA PHE A 173 2.11 16.50 -16.86
C PHE A 173 2.30 17.37 -18.09
N THR A 174 1.93 18.64 -17.97
CA THR A 174 2.08 19.60 -19.06
C THR A 174 3.56 19.76 -19.42
N THR A 175 4.42 19.90 -18.42
CA THR A 175 5.87 20.03 -18.62
C THR A 175 6.48 18.77 -19.23
N ALA A 176 6.09 17.58 -18.76
CA ALA A 176 6.54 16.30 -19.32
C ALA A 176 6.13 16.18 -20.80
N LYS A 177 4.88 16.53 -21.12
CA LYS A 177 4.36 16.50 -22.49
C LYS A 177 5.10 17.46 -23.42
N LEU A 178 5.33 18.69 -23.00
CA LEU A 178 6.02 19.71 -23.77
C LEU A 178 7.52 19.42 -23.90
N GLY A 179 8.14 18.95 -22.81
CA GLY A 179 9.56 18.59 -22.76
C GLY A 179 9.93 17.26 -23.42
N LYS A 180 8.94 16.50 -23.89
CA LYS A 180 9.14 15.15 -24.46
C LYS A 180 9.94 14.22 -23.51
N THR A 181 9.67 14.33 -22.23
CA THR A 181 10.26 13.50 -21.16
C THR A 181 9.18 12.67 -20.46
N THR A 182 9.58 11.78 -19.58
CA THR A 182 8.65 10.99 -18.78
C THR A 182 8.41 11.65 -17.41
N MET A 183 7.27 11.36 -16.75
CA MET A 183 7.00 11.82 -15.40
C MET A 183 8.10 11.38 -14.41
N GLY A 184 8.63 10.17 -14.56
CA GLY A 184 9.70 9.67 -13.69
C GLY A 184 11.03 10.39 -13.87
N GLU A 185 11.42 10.74 -15.10
CA GLU A 185 12.64 11.51 -15.37
C GLU A 185 12.49 12.96 -14.94
N LEU A 186 11.34 13.56 -15.22
CA LEU A 186 11.02 14.92 -14.82
C LEU A 186 11.02 15.05 -13.29
N GLY A 187 10.40 14.11 -12.57
CA GLY A 187 10.37 14.11 -11.11
C GLY A 187 11.77 14.12 -10.49
N LYS A 188 12.68 13.27 -11.00
CA LYS A 188 14.09 13.24 -10.56
C LYS A 188 14.82 14.55 -10.84
N SER A 189 14.56 15.16 -11.98
CA SER A 189 15.20 16.44 -12.37
C SER A 189 14.66 17.60 -11.54
N ILE A 190 13.36 17.62 -11.27
CA ILE A 190 12.70 18.66 -10.46
C ILE A 190 13.15 18.61 -9.01
N ALA A 191 13.38 17.43 -8.45
CA ALA A 191 13.91 17.31 -7.09
C ALA A 191 15.21 18.09 -6.89
N GLN A 192 16.02 18.23 -7.94
CA GLN A 192 17.26 19.00 -7.91
C GLN A 192 17.03 20.49 -8.25
N ALA A 193 16.15 20.77 -9.19
CA ALA A 193 15.96 22.13 -9.73
C ALA A 193 15.01 23.00 -8.89
N ALA A 194 13.94 22.43 -8.33
CA ALA A 194 12.90 23.20 -7.64
C ALA A 194 13.40 23.98 -6.42
N PRO A 195 14.25 23.43 -5.53
CA PRO A 195 14.78 24.20 -4.40
C PRO A 195 15.62 25.40 -4.84
N ILE A 196 16.38 25.25 -5.92
CA ILE A 196 17.21 26.32 -6.48
C ILE A 196 16.32 27.39 -7.14
N ALA A 197 15.39 26.97 -7.99
CA ALA A 197 14.48 27.87 -8.68
C ALA A 197 13.58 28.66 -7.71
N SER A 198 13.15 28.04 -6.62
CA SER A 198 12.34 28.70 -5.59
C SER A 198 13.10 29.81 -4.88
N SER A 199 14.41 29.65 -4.66
CA SER A 199 15.25 30.68 -4.03
C SER A 199 15.37 31.97 -4.87
N PHE A 200 15.16 31.85 -6.20
CA PHE A 200 15.12 32.98 -7.12
C PHE A 200 13.69 33.52 -7.38
N GLY A 201 12.67 32.97 -6.72
CA GLY A 201 11.27 33.36 -6.92
C GLY A 201 10.69 32.93 -8.28
N CYS A 202 11.30 31.98 -8.96
CA CYS A 202 10.99 31.60 -10.34
C CYS A 202 9.86 30.58 -10.47
N TRP A 203 8.71 30.77 -9.77
CA TRP A 203 7.57 29.86 -9.93
C TRP A 203 7.04 29.84 -11.35
N ASN A 204 6.71 31.01 -11.89
CA ASN A 204 6.11 31.14 -13.22
C ASN A 204 7.08 30.77 -14.36
N THR A 205 8.39 30.90 -14.14
CA THR A 205 9.39 30.62 -15.18
C THR A 205 9.64 29.10 -15.33
N LEU A 206 9.49 28.33 -14.27
CA LEU A 206 9.73 26.89 -14.30
C LEU A 206 8.57 26.13 -14.98
N PHE A 207 7.34 26.66 -14.88
CA PHE A 207 6.12 25.99 -15.35
C PHE A 207 5.39 26.71 -16.48
N GLY A 208 5.91 27.85 -16.97
CA GLY A 208 5.56 28.41 -18.27
C GLY A 208 4.18 29.06 -18.42
N TYR A 209 3.65 29.69 -17.33
CA TYR A 209 2.45 30.52 -17.40
C TYR A 209 2.73 31.93 -16.96
#